data_bb33eaf66a61308c2a25f7d54c79b539
#
_entry.id   bb33eaf66a61308c2a25f7d54c79b539
#
_cell.length_a   1.000
_cell.length_b   1.000
_cell.length_c   1.000
_cell.angle_alpha   90.00
_cell.angle_beta   90.00
_cell.angle_gamma   90.00
#
_symmetry.space_group_name_H-M   'P 1'
#
loop_
_entity.id
_entity.type
_entity.pdbx_description
1 polymer ?
#
loop_
_entity_poly.entity_id
_entity_poly.type
_entity_poly.pdbx_seq_one_letter_code
_entity_poly.pdbx_strand_id
1 'polypeptide(L)'
;MADYEKSAGQFVAVLLHSATATHFLHLQSRNYAEHVALAEYYDAIVELADKWAEAYQGCYSIITGYPSDFALAKDAVQYLRKIKAFVDAHREDLPPDTALQNIVDEIVGQLDATLYKLRFLR
;
A
#
# COMPACT_ATOMS: atom_id res chain seq x y z
N MET A 1 20.64 -12.38 -14.09
CA MET A 1 20.29 -11.76 -12.81
C MET A 1 18.97 -11.05 -12.96
N ALA A 2 18.04 -11.28 -12.05
CA ALA A 2 16.74 -10.65 -12.14
C ALA A 2 16.83 -9.15 -11.82
N ASP A 3 16.12 -8.36 -12.61
CA ASP A 3 16.02 -6.93 -12.39
C ASP A 3 14.65 -6.62 -11.78
N TYR A 4 14.65 -6.23 -10.52
CA TYR A 4 13.43 -5.96 -9.77
C TYR A 4 13.04 -4.48 -9.73
N GLU A 5 13.87 -3.60 -10.30
CA GLU A 5 13.69 -2.15 -10.10
C GLU A 5 12.32 -1.65 -10.55
N LYS A 6 11.86 -2.07 -11.73
CA LYS A 6 10.58 -1.64 -12.26
C LYS A 6 9.42 -2.08 -11.35
N SER A 7 9.42 -3.33 -10.94
CA SER A 7 8.39 -3.87 -10.05
C SER A 7 8.44 -3.21 -8.68
N ALA A 8 9.65 -2.97 -8.15
CA ALA A 8 9.83 -2.30 -6.87
C ALA A 8 9.30 -0.86 -6.92
N GLY A 9 9.63 -0.11 -7.97
CA GLY A 9 9.15 1.27 -8.13
C GLY A 9 7.63 1.32 -8.25
N GLN A 10 7.04 0.41 -9.01
CA GLN A 10 5.59 0.32 -9.14
C GLN A 10 4.94 -0.01 -7.80
N PHE A 11 5.48 -0.97 -7.06
CA PHE A 11 4.96 -1.40 -5.77
C PHE A 11 4.93 -0.23 -4.78
N VAL A 12 6.05 0.46 -4.62
CA VAL A 12 6.16 1.60 -3.70
C VAL A 12 5.24 2.73 -4.13
N ALA A 13 5.20 3.05 -5.42
CA ALA A 13 4.36 4.13 -5.94
C ALA A 13 2.87 3.86 -5.67
N VAL A 14 2.41 2.64 -5.91
CA VAL A 14 1.00 2.27 -5.66
C VAL A 14 0.66 2.44 -4.19
N LEU A 15 1.54 2.00 -3.29
CA LEU A 15 1.30 2.13 -1.84
C LEU A 15 1.26 3.60 -1.40
N LEU A 16 2.20 4.43 -1.88
CA LEU A 16 2.21 5.84 -1.53
C LEU A 16 1.01 6.59 -2.12
N HIS A 17 0.61 6.26 -3.35
CA HIS A 17 -0.61 6.82 -3.94
C HIS A 17 -1.85 6.38 -3.16
N SER A 18 -1.86 5.16 -2.62
CA SER A 18 -2.98 4.69 -1.81
C SER A 18 -3.14 5.52 -0.54
N ALA A 19 -2.03 6.01 0.03
CA ALA A 19 -2.08 6.91 1.17
C ALA A 19 -2.77 8.22 0.79
N THR A 20 -2.42 8.81 -0.34
CA THR A 20 -3.04 10.04 -0.81
C THR A 20 -4.52 9.84 -1.15
N ALA A 21 -4.84 8.76 -1.87
CA ALA A 21 -6.23 8.47 -2.24
C ALA A 21 -7.12 8.26 -1.01
N THR A 22 -6.64 7.52 -0.02
CA THR A 22 -7.41 7.27 1.21
C THR A 22 -7.47 8.51 2.10
N HIS A 23 -6.47 9.39 2.02
CA HIS A 23 -6.52 10.67 2.73
C HIS A 23 -7.69 11.53 2.22
N PHE A 24 -7.87 11.61 0.89
CA PHE A 24 -9.01 12.32 0.32
C PHE A 24 -10.33 11.66 0.72
N LEU A 25 -10.41 10.33 0.68
CA LEU A 25 -11.62 9.63 1.13
C LEU A 25 -11.91 9.91 2.60
N HIS A 26 -10.88 9.97 3.44
CA HIS A 26 -10.99 10.33 4.85
C HIS A 26 -11.63 11.73 5.01
N LEU A 27 -11.17 12.69 4.23
CA LEU A 27 -11.71 14.06 4.30
C LEU A 27 -13.13 14.16 3.76
N GLN A 28 -13.51 13.29 2.83
CA GLN A 28 -14.83 13.26 2.23
C GLN A 28 -15.84 12.43 3.03
N SER A 29 -15.37 11.65 4.00
CA SER A 29 -16.23 10.72 4.73
C SER A 29 -17.21 11.47 5.64
N ARG A 30 -18.43 10.96 5.70
CA ARG A 30 -19.47 11.45 6.63
C ARG A 30 -19.73 10.45 7.75
N ASN A 31 -18.93 9.39 7.82
CA ASN A 31 -19.03 8.35 8.84
C ASN A 31 -17.76 8.40 9.69
N TYR A 32 -17.91 8.62 10.99
CA TYR A 32 -16.76 8.81 11.87
C TYR A 32 -15.85 7.57 11.92
N ALA A 33 -16.44 6.37 11.97
CA ALA A 33 -15.66 5.13 11.99
C ALA A 33 -14.83 4.98 10.71
N GLU A 34 -15.40 5.29 9.55
CA GLU A 34 -14.67 5.29 8.28
C GLU A 34 -13.56 6.33 8.27
N HIS A 35 -13.85 7.54 8.70
CA HIS A 35 -12.90 8.64 8.78
C HIS A 35 -11.66 8.23 9.60
N VAL A 36 -11.87 7.66 10.77
CA VAL A 36 -10.78 7.21 11.65
C VAL A 36 -10.01 6.03 11.06
N ALA A 37 -10.72 5.04 10.51
CA ALA A 37 -10.08 3.86 9.93
C ALA A 37 -9.18 4.22 8.74
N LEU A 38 -9.63 5.15 7.89
CA LEU A 38 -8.82 5.63 6.77
C LEU A 38 -7.59 6.40 7.22
N ALA A 39 -7.71 7.20 8.29
CA ALA A 39 -6.56 7.92 8.84
C ALA A 39 -5.50 6.95 9.37
N GLU A 40 -5.91 5.91 10.08
CA GLU A 40 -4.98 4.88 10.55
C GLU A 40 -4.28 4.19 9.37
N TYR A 41 -5.03 3.93 8.29
CA TYR A 41 -4.47 3.29 7.11
C TYR A 41 -3.38 4.15 6.46
N TYR A 42 -3.68 5.41 6.13
CA TYR A 42 -2.69 6.18 5.37
C TYR A 42 -1.44 6.50 6.19
N ASP A 43 -1.55 6.63 7.50
CA ASP A 43 -0.38 6.78 8.35
C ASP A 43 0.47 5.50 8.35
N ALA A 44 -0.17 4.35 8.51
CA ALA A 44 0.53 3.07 8.57
C ALA A 44 1.15 2.67 7.24
N ILE A 45 0.44 2.89 6.13
CA ILE A 45 0.93 2.44 4.83
C ILE A 45 2.15 3.23 4.36
N VAL A 46 2.24 4.52 4.70
CA VAL A 46 3.43 5.30 4.39
C VAL A 46 4.65 4.74 5.11
N GLU A 47 4.51 4.41 6.41
CA GLU A 47 5.60 3.82 7.17
C GLU A 47 6.02 2.46 6.61
N LEU A 48 5.06 1.63 6.24
CA LEU A 48 5.34 0.31 5.66
C LEU A 48 5.96 0.41 4.27
N ALA A 49 5.50 1.34 3.45
CA ALA A 49 6.09 1.58 2.13
C ALA A 49 7.54 2.03 2.26
N ASP A 50 7.82 2.96 3.19
CA ASP A 50 9.19 3.40 3.46
C ASP A 50 10.05 2.26 3.96
N LYS A 51 9.54 1.47 4.88
CA LYS A 51 10.26 0.31 5.44
C LYS A 51 10.65 -0.68 4.34
N TRP A 52 9.70 -0.99 3.46
CA TRP A 52 9.97 -1.90 2.35
C TRP A 52 10.98 -1.30 1.36
N ALA A 53 10.78 -0.04 0.97
CA ALA A 53 11.65 0.64 0.01
C ALA A 53 13.08 0.75 0.52
N GLU A 54 13.27 1.13 1.78
CA GLU A 54 14.60 1.25 2.38
C GLU A 54 15.29 -0.10 2.49
N ALA A 55 14.57 -1.14 2.89
CA ALA A 55 15.10 -2.50 2.95
C ALA A 55 15.49 -3.00 1.55
N TYR A 56 14.64 -2.75 0.55
CA TYR A 56 14.95 -3.09 -0.83
C TYR A 56 16.24 -2.38 -1.29
N GLN A 57 16.32 -1.07 -1.07
CA GLN A 57 17.47 -0.27 -1.51
C GLN A 57 18.76 -0.69 -0.79
N GLY A 58 18.65 -1.11 0.45
CA GLY A 58 19.79 -1.64 1.18
C GLY A 58 20.31 -2.97 0.63
N CYS A 59 19.39 -3.82 0.14
CA CYS A 59 19.72 -5.11 -0.45
C CYS A 59 20.20 -5.02 -1.90
N TYR A 60 19.62 -4.11 -2.68
CA TYR A 60 19.81 -4.06 -4.13
C TYR A 60 20.38 -2.72 -4.58
N SER A 61 19.53 -1.74 -4.83
CA SER A 61 19.97 -0.43 -5.30
C SER A 61 18.84 0.59 -5.09
N ILE A 62 19.18 1.87 -5.21
CA ILE A 62 18.21 2.95 -5.11
C ILE A 62 17.21 2.85 -6.26
N ILE A 63 15.92 2.94 -5.92
CA ILE A 63 14.84 2.97 -6.89
C ILE A 63 14.83 4.37 -7.52
N THR A 64 14.98 4.44 -8.85
CA THR A 64 15.05 5.72 -9.56
C THR A 64 13.83 5.98 -10.44
N GLY A 65 13.05 4.94 -10.76
CA GLY A 65 11.89 5.08 -11.64
C GLY A 65 10.59 4.78 -10.93
N TYR A 66 9.77 5.82 -10.72
CA TYR A 66 8.42 5.65 -10.17
C TYR A 66 7.40 6.02 -11.22
N PRO A 67 6.32 5.23 -11.39
CA PRO A 67 5.22 5.65 -12.24
C PRO A 67 4.49 6.84 -11.62
N SER A 68 3.93 7.69 -12.47
CA SER A 68 3.21 8.90 -12.04
C SER A 68 1.71 8.80 -12.24
N ASP A 69 1.21 7.69 -12.74
CA ASP A 69 -0.21 7.47 -12.93
C ASP A 69 -0.90 7.43 -11.58
N PHE A 70 -1.89 8.29 -11.43
CA PHE A 70 -2.58 8.40 -10.15
C PHE A 70 -4.03 8.76 -10.39
N ALA A 71 -4.95 7.93 -9.87
CA ALA A 71 -6.38 8.15 -9.94
C ALA A 71 -6.96 8.21 -8.53
N LEU A 72 -7.89 9.14 -8.32
CA LEU A 72 -8.62 9.24 -7.06
C LEU A 72 -9.70 8.15 -6.99
N ALA A 73 -9.97 7.69 -5.78
CA ALA A 73 -10.98 6.68 -5.52
C ALA A 73 -12.29 7.31 -5.06
N LYS A 74 -13.39 6.58 -5.21
CA LYS A 74 -14.72 7.04 -4.79
C LYS A 74 -15.30 6.21 -3.64
N ASP A 75 -14.88 4.95 -3.54
CA ASP A 75 -15.39 4.00 -2.55
C ASP A 75 -14.21 3.36 -1.83
N ALA A 76 -14.14 3.53 -0.52
CA ALA A 76 -12.99 3.09 0.29
C ALA A 76 -12.82 1.57 0.26
N VAL A 77 -13.91 0.81 0.44
CA VAL A 77 -13.84 -0.65 0.47
C VAL A 77 -13.40 -1.20 -0.87
N GLN A 78 -14.01 -0.74 -1.97
CA GLN A 78 -13.64 -1.19 -3.31
C GLN A 78 -12.19 -0.82 -3.64
N TYR A 79 -11.78 0.37 -3.29
CA TYR A 79 -10.42 0.84 -3.55
C TYR A 79 -9.38 -0.01 -2.82
N LEU A 80 -9.56 -0.23 -1.52
CA LEU A 80 -8.60 -1.01 -0.74
C LEU A 80 -8.61 -2.49 -1.13
N ARG A 81 -9.74 -3.02 -1.59
CA ARG A 81 -9.76 -4.36 -2.17
C ARG A 81 -8.91 -4.45 -3.42
N LYS A 82 -8.93 -3.41 -4.26
CA LYS A 82 -8.07 -3.35 -5.45
C LYS A 82 -6.59 -3.27 -5.06
N ILE A 83 -6.26 -2.48 -4.05
CA ILE A 83 -4.88 -2.40 -3.56
C ILE A 83 -4.42 -3.76 -3.04
N LYS A 84 -5.25 -4.45 -2.26
CA LYS A 84 -4.91 -5.78 -1.77
C LYS A 84 -4.70 -6.76 -2.91
N ALA A 85 -5.58 -6.76 -3.90
CA ALA A 85 -5.44 -7.62 -5.08
C ALA A 85 -4.15 -7.32 -5.85
N PHE A 86 -3.78 -6.04 -5.96
CA PHE A 86 -2.53 -5.63 -6.57
C PHE A 86 -1.34 -6.20 -5.79
N VAL A 87 -1.32 -6.05 -4.47
CA VAL A 87 -0.22 -6.55 -3.63
C VAL A 87 -0.11 -8.07 -3.76
N ASP A 88 -1.23 -8.78 -3.65
CA ASP A 88 -1.25 -10.25 -3.76
C ASP A 88 -0.73 -10.74 -5.11
N ALA A 89 -1.10 -10.06 -6.20
CA ALA A 89 -0.69 -10.44 -7.54
C ALA A 89 0.77 -10.09 -7.85
N HIS A 90 1.26 -8.98 -7.30
CA HIS A 90 2.60 -8.46 -7.66
C HIS A 90 3.71 -8.92 -6.73
N ARG A 91 3.40 -9.53 -5.58
CA ARG A 91 4.46 -9.95 -4.66
C ARG A 91 5.42 -10.99 -5.26
N GLU A 92 4.95 -11.76 -6.24
CA GLU A 92 5.79 -12.72 -6.95
C GLU A 92 6.84 -12.05 -7.83
N ASP A 93 6.57 -10.83 -8.28
CA ASP A 93 7.49 -10.04 -9.11
C ASP A 93 8.51 -9.28 -8.27
N LEU A 94 8.36 -9.29 -6.95
CA LEU A 94 9.28 -8.68 -6.02
C LEU A 94 10.34 -9.68 -5.59
N PRO A 95 11.50 -9.20 -5.05
CA PRO A 95 12.55 -10.11 -4.61
C PRO A 95 12.03 -11.11 -3.57
N PRO A 96 12.51 -12.39 -3.64
CA PRO A 96 12.04 -13.41 -2.71
C PRO A 96 12.68 -13.36 -1.32
N ASP A 97 13.56 -12.39 -1.07
CA ASP A 97 14.21 -12.23 0.23
C ASP A 97 13.17 -12.24 1.35
N THR A 98 13.39 -13.09 2.34
CA THR A 98 12.44 -13.27 3.43
C THR A 98 12.12 -11.96 4.15
N ALA A 99 13.14 -11.13 4.38
CA ALA A 99 12.94 -9.84 5.05
C ALA A 99 11.98 -8.94 4.27
N LEU A 100 12.10 -8.91 2.93
CA LEU A 100 11.22 -8.11 2.08
C LEU A 100 9.81 -8.69 2.02
N GLN A 101 9.69 -10.00 1.87
CA GLN A 101 8.38 -10.66 1.82
C GLN A 101 7.64 -10.56 3.16
N ASN A 102 8.36 -10.57 4.27
CA ASN A 102 7.74 -10.37 5.60
C ASN A 102 7.12 -8.98 5.73
N ILE A 103 7.72 -7.95 5.13
CA ILE A 103 7.14 -6.62 5.13
C ILE A 103 5.89 -6.59 4.23
N VAL A 104 5.89 -7.31 3.12
CA VAL A 104 4.68 -7.46 2.29
C VAL A 104 3.56 -8.08 3.13
N ASP A 105 3.87 -9.07 3.97
CA ASP A 105 2.88 -9.66 4.87
C ASP A 105 2.30 -8.63 5.84
N GLU A 106 3.13 -7.73 6.37
CA GLU A 106 2.65 -6.64 7.24
C GLU A 106 1.72 -5.69 6.48
N ILE A 107 2.04 -5.41 5.22
CA ILE A 107 1.21 -4.55 4.37
C ILE A 107 -0.17 -5.20 4.14
N VAL A 108 -0.19 -6.49 3.83
CA VAL A 108 -1.45 -7.24 3.66
C VAL A 108 -2.25 -7.23 4.96
N GLY A 109 -1.58 -7.43 6.09
CA GLY A 109 -2.24 -7.38 7.40
C GLY A 109 -2.87 -6.02 7.68
N GLN A 110 -2.20 -4.92 7.31
CA GLN A 110 -2.76 -3.58 7.46
C GLN A 110 -3.98 -3.37 6.58
N LEU A 111 -3.93 -3.84 5.33
CA LEU A 111 -5.08 -3.78 4.42
C LEU A 111 -6.27 -4.55 4.99
N ASP A 112 -6.04 -5.75 5.47
CA ASP A 112 -7.10 -6.58 6.05
C ASP A 112 -7.71 -5.94 7.30
N ALA A 113 -6.88 -5.39 8.19
CA ALA A 113 -7.35 -4.73 9.41
C ALA A 113 -8.21 -3.50 9.08
N THR A 114 -7.80 -2.72 8.08
CA THR A 114 -8.57 -1.55 7.65
C THR A 114 -9.89 -1.97 7.00
N LEU A 115 -9.86 -2.97 6.13
CA LEU A 115 -11.08 -3.50 5.50
C LEU A 115 -12.05 -4.03 6.55
N TYR A 116 -11.56 -4.69 7.59
CA TYR A 116 -12.40 -5.12 8.70
C TYR A 116 -13.16 -3.95 9.30
N LYS A 117 -12.47 -2.86 9.64
CA LYS A 117 -13.08 -1.69 10.26
C LYS A 117 -14.10 -1.02 9.32
N LEU A 118 -13.75 -0.88 8.05
CA LEU A 118 -14.63 -0.25 7.07
C LEU A 118 -15.92 -1.06 6.82
N ARG A 119 -15.82 -2.38 6.85
CA ARG A 119 -16.94 -3.25 6.52
C ARG A 119 -17.87 -3.50 7.70
N PHE A 120 -17.33 -3.59 8.91
CA PHE A 120 -18.07 -4.13 10.05
C PHE A 120 -18.25 -3.16 11.23
N LEU A 121 -17.49 -2.07 11.29
CA LEU A 121 -17.51 -1.15 12.44
C LEU A 121 -18.12 0.21 12.11
N ARG A 122 -19.06 0.21 11.22
CA ARG A 122 -19.77 1.45 10.88
C ARG A 122 -20.73 1.87 11.98
#